data_928de03c12e09029a6cef23b515c8a1a
#
_entry.id   928de03c12e09029a6cef23b515c8a1a
#
_cell.length_a   1.000
_cell.length_b   1.000
_cell.length_c   1.000
_cell.angle_alpha   90.00
_cell.angle_beta   90.00
_cell.angle_gamma   90.00
#
_symmetry.space_group_name_H-M   'P 1'
#
loop_
_entity.id
_entity.type
_entity.pdbx_description
1 polymer ?
#
loop_
_entity_poly.entity_id
_entity_poly.type
_entity_poly.pdbx_seq_one_letter_code
_entity_poly.pdbx_strand_id
1 'polypeptide(L)'
;MAKRQLEHPAAPSLPLAGAEYTRQYQDQFSNVLRLYFNRLSSNLLNLFGSNGGQFIDCPNGLFFDLGTYSPAAINTGYPLEFKVAYLSNAVRIVDDTKITVDIAGVYNFQYSSAVTSTNASLKTVWVWIRRNGTDVGYSTNEYTVSGSGTDTIISWQFNIDLDIGEYIEMVWGADSTNVQIATTPPTPPAPHPGIPANVIAVNFIAPLPDPRPTPP
;
A
#
# COMPACT_ATOMS: atom_id res chain seq x y z
N MET A 1 -13.34 -15.05 -5.49
CA MET A 1 -13.67 -14.81 -6.91
C MET A 1 -12.39 -15.01 -7.71
N ALA A 2 -12.44 -15.72 -8.86
CA ALA A 2 -11.27 -15.82 -9.74
C ALA A 2 -10.91 -14.42 -10.28
N LYS A 3 -9.62 -14.04 -10.21
CA LYS A 3 -9.14 -12.79 -10.83
C LYS A 3 -9.48 -12.82 -12.32
N ARG A 4 -10.15 -11.80 -12.84
CA ARG A 4 -10.34 -11.63 -14.27
C ARG A 4 -9.00 -11.24 -14.88
N GLN A 5 -8.43 -12.11 -15.69
CA GLN A 5 -7.21 -11.85 -16.43
C GLN A 5 -7.54 -11.51 -17.88
N LEU A 6 -6.86 -10.52 -18.45
CA LEU A 6 -6.86 -10.29 -19.89
C LEU A 6 -6.06 -11.41 -20.55
N GLU A 7 -6.62 -12.00 -21.62
CA GLU A 7 -5.85 -12.94 -22.44
C GLU A 7 -4.72 -12.20 -23.15
N HIS A 8 -3.49 -12.69 -23.03
CA HIS A 8 -2.37 -12.13 -23.77
C HIS A 8 -2.58 -12.37 -25.27
N PRO A 9 -2.71 -11.32 -26.12
CA PRO A 9 -2.84 -11.48 -27.55
C PRO A 9 -1.49 -11.89 -28.14
N ALA A 10 -1.18 -13.20 -28.14
CA ALA A 10 0.01 -13.70 -28.77
C ALA A 10 0.03 -13.34 -30.26
N ALA A 11 1.22 -13.01 -30.79
CA ALA A 11 1.38 -12.74 -32.21
C ALA A 11 0.87 -13.94 -33.03
N PRO A 12 0.05 -13.72 -34.06
CA PRO A 12 -0.54 -14.79 -34.82
C PRO A 12 0.55 -15.49 -35.67
N SER A 13 0.50 -16.82 -35.73
CA SER A 13 1.27 -17.56 -36.71
C SER A 13 0.59 -17.41 -38.07
N LEU A 14 1.20 -16.64 -38.96
CA LEU A 14 0.64 -16.42 -40.31
C LEU A 14 1.04 -17.58 -41.22
N PRO A 15 0.14 -18.04 -42.11
CA PRO A 15 0.47 -19.05 -43.07
C PRO A 15 1.54 -18.53 -44.05
N LEU A 16 2.45 -19.41 -44.48
CA LEU A 16 3.46 -19.07 -45.48
C LEU A 16 2.82 -19.04 -46.86
N ALA A 17 3.17 -18.02 -47.64
CA ALA A 17 2.69 -17.88 -49.00
C ALA A 17 3.32 -18.98 -49.89
N GLY A 18 2.51 -19.62 -50.73
CA GLY A 18 2.99 -20.47 -51.80
C GLY A 18 3.52 -19.64 -52.98
N ALA A 19 4.15 -20.33 -53.97
CA ALA A 19 4.66 -19.68 -55.19
C ALA A 19 3.54 -19.08 -56.07
N GLU A 20 2.31 -19.57 -55.92
CA GLU A 20 1.17 -19.13 -56.68
C GLU A 20 0.05 -18.61 -55.75
N TYR A 21 -0.71 -17.63 -56.19
CA TYR A 21 -1.87 -17.12 -55.49
C TYR A 21 -2.95 -18.19 -55.37
N THR A 22 -3.39 -18.49 -54.17
CA THR A 22 -4.55 -19.33 -53.91
C THR A 22 -5.55 -18.59 -53.05
N ARG A 23 -6.84 -18.68 -53.41
CA ARG A 23 -7.94 -18.09 -52.62
C ARG A 23 -7.93 -18.64 -51.17
N GLN A 24 -7.65 -19.93 -51.03
CA GLN A 24 -7.61 -20.59 -49.73
C GLN A 24 -6.59 -19.95 -48.79
N TYR A 25 -5.37 -19.66 -49.32
CA TYR A 25 -4.31 -18.97 -48.53
C TYR A 25 -4.80 -17.59 -48.09
N GLN A 26 -5.37 -16.80 -49.02
CA GLN A 26 -5.88 -15.45 -48.70
C GLN A 26 -6.99 -15.47 -47.65
N ASP A 27 -7.89 -16.43 -47.74
CA ASP A 27 -9.00 -16.58 -46.77
C ASP A 27 -8.45 -16.98 -45.39
N GLN A 28 -7.47 -17.89 -45.34
CA GLN A 28 -6.79 -18.27 -44.05
C GLN A 28 -6.05 -17.09 -43.46
N PHE A 29 -5.25 -16.38 -44.24
CA PHE A 29 -4.48 -15.21 -43.81
C PHE A 29 -5.42 -14.13 -43.24
N SER A 30 -6.48 -13.77 -43.97
CA SER A 30 -7.45 -12.79 -43.54
C SER A 30 -8.21 -13.21 -42.28
N ASN A 31 -8.54 -14.51 -42.15
CA ASN A 31 -9.21 -15.02 -40.96
C ASN A 31 -8.32 -14.98 -39.71
N VAL A 32 -7.05 -15.35 -39.82
CA VAL A 32 -6.08 -15.28 -38.72
C VAL A 32 -5.88 -13.85 -38.23
N LEU A 33 -5.72 -12.89 -39.16
CA LEU A 33 -5.62 -11.47 -38.81
C LEU A 33 -6.88 -10.94 -38.15
N ARG A 34 -8.07 -11.27 -38.71
CA ARG A 34 -9.35 -10.85 -38.14
C ARG A 34 -9.53 -11.34 -36.71
N LEU A 35 -9.20 -12.61 -36.42
CA LEU A 35 -9.30 -13.17 -35.08
C LEU A 35 -8.33 -12.50 -34.12
N TYR A 36 -7.10 -12.21 -34.56
CA TYR A 36 -6.13 -11.46 -33.74
C TYR A 36 -6.61 -10.06 -33.38
N PHE A 37 -7.06 -9.28 -34.37
CA PHE A 37 -7.55 -7.93 -34.15
C PHE A 37 -8.84 -7.91 -33.33
N ASN A 38 -9.72 -8.88 -33.47
CA ASN A 38 -10.91 -8.99 -32.62
C ASN A 38 -10.55 -9.22 -31.15
N ARG A 39 -9.56 -10.10 -30.87
CA ARG A 39 -9.06 -10.32 -29.50
C ARG A 39 -8.41 -9.06 -28.94
N LEU A 40 -7.56 -8.41 -29.74
CA LEU A 40 -6.91 -7.15 -29.33
C LEU A 40 -7.94 -6.07 -29.01
N SER A 41 -8.92 -5.88 -29.91
CA SER A 41 -10.01 -4.91 -29.70
C SER A 41 -10.83 -5.23 -28.45
N SER A 42 -11.18 -6.50 -28.24
CA SER A 42 -11.92 -6.92 -27.03
C SER A 42 -11.12 -6.63 -25.75
N ASN A 43 -9.81 -6.91 -25.74
CA ASN A 43 -8.96 -6.62 -24.59
C ASN A 43 -8.83 -5.12 -24.32
N LEU A 44 -8.67 -4.31 -25.37
CA LEU A 44 -8.63 -2.84 -25.26
C LEU A 44 -9.94 -2.27 -24.75
N LEU A 45 -11.09 -2.76 -25.27
CA LEU A 45 -12.41 -2.34 -24.79
C LEU A 45 -12.63 -2.71 -23.32
N ASN A 46 -12.16 -3.88 -22.88
CA ASN A 46 -12.23 -4.27 -21.50
C ASN A 46 -11.32 -3.40 -20.61
N LEU A 47 -10.10 -3.10 -21.06
CA LEU A 47 -9.14 -2.32 -20.29
C LEU A 47 -9.53 -0.84 -20.17
N PHE A 48 -10.04 -0.23 -21.28
CA PHE A 48 -10.44 1.18 -21.31
C PHE A 48 -11.92 1.40 -21.02
N GLY A 49 -12.71 0.35 -20.86
CA GLY A 49 -14.13 0.43 -20.50
C GLY A 49 -14.34 0.80 -19.03
N SER A 50 -15.59 0.97 -18.63
CA SER A 50 -16.01 1.35 -17.27
C SER A 50 -15.52 0.40 -16.15
N ASN A 51 -15.19 -0.84 -16.51
CA ASN A 51 -14.69 -1.86 -15.57
C ASN A 51 -13.18 -2.11 -15.72
N GLY A 52 -12.45 -1.28 -16.42
CA GLY A 52 -11.04 -1.49 -16.75
C GLY A 52 -10.13 -1.68 -15.55
N GLY A 53 -10.41 -0.97 -14.45
CA GLY A 53 -9.69 -1.11 -13.19
C GLY A 53 -9.70 -2.52 -12.58
N GLN A 54 -10.67 -3.38 -12.94
CA GLN A 54 -10.72 -4.77 -12.47
C GLN A 54 -9.62 -5.66 -13.08
N PHE A 55 -8.99 -5.22 -14.16
CA PHE A 55 -7.92 -5.95 -14.84
C PHE A 55 -6.53 -5.47 -14.43
N ILE A 56 -6.45 -4.37 -13.68
CA ILE A 56 -5.18 -3.79 -13.21
C ILE A 56 -4.89 -4.39 -11.84
N ASP A 57 -3.81 -5.16 -11.72
CA ASP A 57 -3.35 -5.75 -10.47
C ASP A 57 -2.34 -4.80 -9.81
N CYS A 58 -2.81 -3.66 -9.31
CA CYS A 58 -1.95 -2.70 -8.63
C CYS A 58 -1.54 -3.20 -7.25
N PRO A 59 -0.24 -3.09 -6.88
CA PRO A 59 0.21 -3.37 -5.52
C PRO A 59 -0.55 -2.57 -4.48
N ASN A 60 -1.03 -3.25 -3.45
CA ASN A 60 -1.73 -2.61 -2.35
C ASN A 60 -1.63 -3.43 -1.07
N GLY A 61 -1.80 -2.76 0.06
CA GLY A 61 -1.83 -3.40 1.36
C GLY A 61 -2.70 -2.64 2.35
N LEU A 62 -3.31 -3.35 3.28
CA LEU A 62 -3.97 -2.80 4.45
C LEU A 62 -3.59 -3.64 5.66
N PHE A 63 -2.90 -3.01 6.58
CA PHE A 63 -2.36 -3.66 7.76
C PHE A 63 -2.79 -2.91 9.01
N PHE A 64 -2.97 -3.64 10.11
CA PHE A 64 -3.31 -3.03 11.38
C PHE A 64 -2.77 -3.84 12.55
N ASP A 65 -2.82 -3.25 13.73
CA ASP A 65 -2.47 -3.92 14.97
C ASP A 65 -3.52 -3.69 16.06
N LEU A 66 -3.63 -4.69 16.95
CA LEU A 66 -4.57 -4.71 18.08
C LEU A 66 -3.86 -4.70 19.44
N GLY A 67 -2.59 -4.38 19.47
CA GLY A 67 -1.79 -4.31 20.70
C GLY A 67 -2.01 -3.03 21.50
N THR A 68 -1.22 -2.92 22.57
CA THR A 68 -1.06 -1.69 23.35
C THR A 68 0.44 -1.47 23.58
N TYR A 69 0.89 -0.29 23.25
CA TYR A 69 2.32 0.07 23.25
C TYR A 69 2.54 1.31 24.11
N SER A 70 3.49 1.23 25.02
CA SER A 70 3.95 2.37 25.82
C SER A 70 5.45 2.57 25.56
N PRO A 71 5.96 3.79 25.49
CA PRO A 71 7.39 4.00 25.34
C PRO A 71 8.10 3.60 26.63
N ALA A 72 9.14 2.77 26.51
CA ALA A 72 9.95 2.36 27.65
C ALA A 72 10.84 3.51 28.19
N ALA A 73 11.18 4.46 27.31
CA ALA A 73 11.96 5.65 27.65
C ALA A 73 11.45 6.86 26.87
N ILE A 74 11.54 8.04 27.47
CA ILE A 74 11.23 9.31 26.81
C ILE A 74 12.25 9.60 25.70
N ASN A 75 11.81 10.35 24.69
CA ASN A 75 12.65 10.80 23.57
C ASN A 75 13.41 9.66 22.85
N THR A 76 12.79 8.49 22.83
CA THR A 76 13.32 7.29 22.17
C THR A 76 12.34 6.83 21.09
N GLY A 77 12.88 6.47 19.92
CA GLY A 77 12.09 6.01 18.79
C GLY A 77 11.80 4.51 18.86
N TYR A 78 10.54 4.13 18.68
CA TYR A 78 10.06 2.76 18.64
C TYR A 78 9.36 2.49 17.31
N PRO A 79 9.70 1.45 16.56
CA PRO A 79 8.94 1.09 15.38
C PRO A 79 7.52 0.66 15.77
N LEU A 80 6.54 1.06 14.95
CA LEU A 80 5.16 0.64 15.11
C LEU A 80 4.96 -0.76 14.51
N GLU A 81 4.15 -1.56 15.19
CA GLU A 81 3.86 -2.92 14.76
C GLU A 81 2.54 -2.99 13.98
N PHE A 82 2.49 -3.91 12.98
CA PHE A 82 1.34 -4.19 12.12
C PHE A 82 1.19 -5.70 11.93
N LYS A 83 0.65 -6.39 12.94
CA LYS A 83 0.60 -7.86 13.00
C LYS A 83 -0.51 -8.49 12.18
N VAL A 84 -1.49 -7.72 11.75
CA VAL A 84 -2.64 -8.22 11.00
C VAL A 84 -2.60 -7.69 9.57
N ALA A 85 -2.51 -8.59 8.60
CA ALA A 85 -2.64 -8.27 7.18
C ALA A 85 -4.10 -8.51 6.74
N TYR A 86 -4.85 -7.45 6.46
CA TYR A 86 -6.20 -7.55 5.90
C TYR A 86 -6.17 -7.65 4.38
N LEU A 87 -5.31 -6.86 3.74
CA LEU A 87 -5.00 -6.93 2.32
C LEU A 87 -3.48 -6.97 2.16
N SER A 88 -3.00 -7.79 1.22
CA SER A 88 -1.58 -7.92 0.90
C SER A 88 -1.45 -8.38 -0.56
N ASN A 89 -1.09 -7.45 -1.45
CA ASN A 89 -0.85 -7.72 -2.86
C ASN A 89 0.44 -7.01 -3.27
N ALA A 90 1.54 -7.75 -3.42
CA ALA A 90 2.87 -7.23 -3.67
C ALA A 90 3.36 -6.16 -2.66
N VAL A 91 2.69 -6.09 -1.50
CA VAL A 91 3.08 -5.32 -0.31
C VAL A 91 2.88 -6.23 0.89
N ARG A 92 3.88 -6.37 1.75
CA ARG A 92 3.85 -7.30 2.89
C ARG A 92 4.51 -6.70 4.12
N ILE A 93 4.14 -7.21 5.29
CA ILE A 93 4.83 -6.90 6.55
C ILE A 93 5.90 -7.97 6.79
N VAL A 94 7.08 -7.51 7.19
CA VAL A 94 8.21 -8.35 7.63
C VAL A 94 8.60 -7.92 9.04
N ASP A 95 8.86 -8.89 9.91
CA ASP A 95 9.24 -8.66 11.33
C ASP A 95 8.23 -7.75 12.07
N ASP A 96 6.96 -7.83 11.73
CA ASP A 96 5.84 -7.06 12.28
C ASP A 96 5.92 -5.53 12.10
N THR A 97 7.04 -4.96 11.65
CA THR A 97 7.26 -3.51 11.57
C THR A 97 7.58 -3.00 10.17
N LYS A 98 8.20 -3.84 9.32
CA LYS A 98 8.73 -3.47 8.01
C LYS A 98 7.70 -3.65 6.92
N ILE A 99 7.22 -2.55 6.36
CA ILE A 99 6.29 -2.54 5.23
C ILE A 99 7.12 -2.63 3.94
N THR A 100 7.23 -3.82 3.37
CA THR A 100 8.10 -4.15 2.25
C THR A 100 7.30 -4.24 0.95
N VAL A 101 7.84 -3.70 -0.15
CA VAL A 101 7.23 -3.76 -1.48
C VAL A 101 7.95 -4.77 -2.38
N ASP A 102 7.21 -5.52 -3.18
CA ASP A 102 7.74 -6.51 -4.11
C ASP A 102 7.82 -5.99 -5.56
N ILE A 103 7.31 -4.79 -5.82
CA ILE A 103 7.34 -4.10 -7.11
C ILE A 103 7.86 -2.68 -6.88
N ALA A 104 8.82 -2.23 -7.71
CA ALA A 104 9.35 -0.87 -7.63
C ALA A 104 8.31 0.16 -8.08
N GLY A 105 8.21 1.28 -7.37
CA GLY A 105 7.26 2.34 -7.71
C GLY A 105 7.15 3.44 -6.67
N VAL A 106 6.26 4.39 -6.94
CA VAL A 106 5.83 5.41 -5.99
C VAL A 106 4.58 4.88 -5.29
N TYR A 107 4.61 4.91 -3.97
CA TYR A 107 3.53 4.43 -3.12
C TYR A 107 2.94 5.54 -2.26
N ASN A 108 1.62 5.55 -2.12
CA ASN A 108 0.91 6.35 -1.14
C ASN A 108 0.69 5.53 0.12
N PHE A 109 1.08 6.11 1.24
CA PHE A 109 0.86 5.56 2.58
C PHE A 109 -0.14 6.44 3.32
N GLN A 110 -1.14 5.80 3.92
CA GLN A 110 -2.14 6.44 4.77
C GLN A 110 -2.10 5.76 6.13
N TYR A 111 -1.59 6.48 7.11
CA TYR A 111 -1.37 5.99 8.46
C TYR A 111 -2.32 6.65 9.44
N SER A 112 -2.77 5.87 10.43
CA SER A 112 -3.45 6.40 11.63
C SER A 112 -3.16 5.54 12.85
N SER A 113 -3.11 6.18 14.03
CA SER A 113 -2.99 5.52 15.33
C SER A 113 -3.92 6.14 16.36
N ALA A 114 -4.41 5.28 17.25
CA ALA A 114 -5.15 5.71 18.43
C ALA A 114 -4.17 5.92 19.58
N VAL A 115 -3.98 7.18 19.97
CA VAL A 115 -3.07 7.59 21.04
C VAL A 115 -3.88 8.04 22.24
N THR A 116 -3.59 7.49 23.41
CA THR A 116 -4.20 7.89 24.67
C THR A 116 -3.15 8.33 25.68
N SER A 117 -3.54 9.15 26.64
CA SER A 117 -2.72 9.57 27.77
C SER A 117 -3.26 9.00 29.06
N THR A 118 -2.39 8.51 29.95
CA THR A 118 -2.76 7.97 31.23
C THR A 118 -2.89 9.06 32.32
N ASN A 119 -2.57 10.31 32.01
CA ASN A 119 -2.75 11.46 32.91
C ASN A 119 -3.17 12.73 32.13
N ALA A 120 -3.59 13.80 32.85
CA ALA A 120 -4.17 14.98 32.25
C ALA A 120 -3.16 16.01 31.70
N SER A 121 -1.86 15.85 31.92
CA SER A 121 -0.87 16.82 31.42
C SER A 121 -0.68 16.72 29.89
N LEU A 122 -0.35 17.84 29.28
CA LEU A 122 0.02 17.88 27.86
C LEU A 122 1.28 17.04 27.61
N LYS A 123 1.31 16.32 26.49
CA LYS A 123 2.41 15.51 26.04
C LYS A 123 2.60 15.66 24.55
N THR A 124 3.84 15.53 24.14
CA THR A 124 4.22 15.57 22.73
C THR A 124 4.51 14.16 22.26
N VAL A 125 3.92 13.81 21.14
CA VAL A 125 4.17 12.56 20.40
C VAL A 125 4.71 12.90 19.04
N TRP A 126 5.78 12.25 18.66
CA TRP A 126 6.39 12.36 17.32
C TRP A 126 6.17 11.07 16.55
N VAL A 127 5.92 11.21 15.24
CA VAL A 127 5.85 10.09 14.31
C VAL A 127 6.66 10.46 13.06
N TRP A 128 7.52 9.54 12.61
CA TRP A 128 8.35 9.74 11.43
C TRP A 128 8.54 8.44 10.64
N ILE A 129 9.17 8.55 9.49
CA ILE A 129 9.47 7.44 8.59
C ILE A 129 10.92 7.02 8.75
N ARG A 130 11.14 5.70 8.76
CA ARG A 130 12.45 5.09 8.58
C ARG A 130 12.44 4.25 7.32
N ARG A 131 13.39 4.48 6.39
CA ARG A 131 13.57 3.72 5.17
C ARG A 131 14.81 2.85 5.30
N ASN A 132 14.68 1.54 5.11
CA ASN A 132 15.79 0.59 5.17
C ASN A 132 16.67 0.76 6.44
N GLY A 133 16.04 1.02 7.59
CA GLY A 133 16.72 1.20 8.87
C GLY A 133 17.29 2.61 9.13
N THR A 134 17.16 3.55 8.19
CA THR A 134 17.65 4.94 8.33
C THR A 134 16.48 5.92 8.39
N ASP A 135 16.49 6.82 9.37
CA ASP A 135 15.45 7.83 9.51
C ASP A 135 15.47 8.81 8.33
N VAL A 136 14.29 9.05 7.75
CA VAL A 136 14.14 9.97 6.61
C VAL A 136 14.10 11.40 7.13
N GLY A 137 15.03 12.24 6.64
CA GLY A 137 15.11 13.64 7.04
C GLY A 137 13.80 14.40 6.75
N TYR A 138 13.41 15.30 7.64
CA TYR A 138 12.20 16.13 7.55
C TYR A 138 10.87 15.35 7.45
N SER A 139 10.83 14.09 7.88
CA SER A 139 9.63 13.26 7.88
C SER A 139 8.89 13.23 9.21
N THR A 140 9.29 14.02 10.20
CA THR A 140 8.68 14.01 11.53
C THR A 140 7.43 14.88 11.59
N ASN A 141 6.35 14.29 12.09
CA ASN A 141 5.15 15.02 12.51
C ASN A 141 5.08 15.03 14.04
N GLU A 142 4.67 16.17 14.59
CA GLU A 142 4.50 16.39 16.02
C GLU A 142 3.02 16.56 16.35
N TYR A 143 2.59 15.87 17.38
CA TYR A 143 1.21 15.91 17.87
C TYR A 143 1.20 16.19 19.37
N THR A 144 0.26 17.03 19.81
CA THR A 144 0.00 17.28 21.22
C THR A 144 -1.19 16.45 21.68
N VAL A 145 -0.99 15.65 22.72
CA VAL A 145 -2.01 14.80 23.32
C VAL A 145 -2.28 15.26 24.74
N SER A 146 -3.55 15.39 25.10
CA SER A 146 -3.97 15.82 26.43
C SER A 146 -5.21 15.05 26.89
N GLY A 147 -5.42 15.03 28.20
CA GLY A 147 -6.56 14.33 28.80
C GLY A 147 -6.24 12.90 29.22
N SER A 148 -6.72 12.51 30.40
CA SER A 148 -6.58 11.13 30.88
C SER A 148 -7.70 10.27 30.32
N GLY A 149 -7.34 9.15 29.67
CA GLY A 149 -8.31 8.20 29.09
C GLY A 149 -9.09 8.74 27.89
N THR A 150 -8.60 9.80 27.23
CA THR A 150 -9.18 10.33 26.00
C THR A 150 -8.31 9.88 24.82
N ASP A 151 -8.94 9.19 23.86
CA ASP A 151 -8.25 8.76 22.65
C ASP A 151 -8.15 9.92 21.66
N THR A 152 -6.96 10.13 21.14
CA THR A 152 -6.67 11.07 20.06
C THR A 152 -6.22 10.26 18.84
N ILE A 153 -6.91 10.44 17.72
CA ILE A 153 -6.46 9.82 16.47
C ILE A 153 -5.43 10.73 15.82
N ILE A 154 -4.22 10.23 15.70
CA ILE A 154 -3.18 10.87 14.90
C ILE A 154 -3.16 10.23 13.52
N SER A 155 -2.98 11.03 12.47
CA SER A 155 -3.01 10.52 11.11
C SER A 155 -2.05 11.29 10.22
N TRP A 156 -1.50 10.58 9.23
CA TRP A 156 -0.60 11.17 8.26
C TRP A 156 -0.70 10.44 6.92
N GLN A 157 -0.54 11.21 5.84
CA GLN A 157 -0.49 10.68 4.48
C GLN A 157 0.75 11.22 3.78
N PHE A 158 1.47 10.33 3.08
CA PHE A 158 2.68 10.69 2.34
C PHE A 158 2.88 9.78 1.13
N ASN A 159 3.72 10.22 0.22
CA ASN A 159 4.18 9.43 -0.92
C ASN A 159 5.69 9.21 -0.80
N ILE A 160 6.14 8.01 -1.16
CA ILE A 160 7.56 7.66 -1.19
C ILE A 160 7.84 6.72 -2.35
N ASP A 161 8.99 6.88 -2.99
CA ASP A 161 9.50 5.97 -3.99
C ASP A 161 10.26 4.81 -3.32
N LEU A 162 9.99 3.59 -3.76
CA LEU A 162 10.62 2.38 -3.22
C LEU A 162 11.05 1.46 -4.36
N ASP A 163 12.24 0.88 -4.25
CA ASP A 163 12.71 -0.22 -5.08
C ASP A 163 12.18 -1.57 -4.58
N ILE A 164 12.34 -2.59 -5.43
CA ILE A 164 11.98 -3.96 -5.08
C ILE A 164 12.72 -4.40 -3.82
N GLY A 165 11.99 -4.87 -2.82
CA GLY A 165 12.53 -5.35 -1.55
C GLY A 165 12.88 -4.26 -0.55
N GLU A 166 12.78 -2.98 -0.90
CA GLU A 166 12.88 -1.91 0.07
C GLU A 166 11.67 -1.86 1.00
N TYR A 167 11.88 -1.31 2.18
CA TYR A 167 10.83 -1.18 3.19
C TYR A 167 10.86 0.17 3.89
N ILE A 168 9.72 0.52 4.44
CA ILE A 168 9.61 1.58 5.43
C ILE A 168 9.12 1.02 6.76
N GLU A 169 9.45 1.73 7.83
CA GLU A 169 8.88 1.57 9.16
C GLU A 169 8.28 2.92 9.58
N MET A 170 7.12 2.87 10.20
CA MET A 170 6.59 4.01 10.96
C MET A 170 7.22 3.95 12.34
N VAL A 171 7.87 5.03 12.75
CA VAL A 171 8.52 5.11 14.06
C VAL A 171 7.83 6.19 14.88
N TRP A 172 7.65 5.95 16.18
CA TRP A 172 7.06 6.91 17.09
C TRP A 172 7.90 7.09 18.34
N GLY A 173 7.72 8.21 19.00
CA GLY A 173 8.34 8.52 20.29
C GLY A 173 7.50 9.56 21.03
N ALA A 174 7.77 9.72 22.32
CA ALA A 174 7.06 10.72 23.13
C ALA A 174 8.00 11.35 24.17
N ASP A 175 7.61 12.52 24.66
CA ASP A 175 8.27 13.20 25.77
C ASP A 175 7.89 12.64 27.14
N SER A 176 6.98 11.65 27.18
CA SER A 176 6.46 11.05 28.40
C SER A 176 6.19 9.57 28.24
N THR A 177 6.43 8.78 29.28
CA THR A 177 6.03 7.36 29.34
C THR A 177 4.55 7.17 29.68
N ASN A 178 3.82 8.25 29.95
CA ASN A 178 2.36 8.25 30.20
C ASN A 178 1.54 8.39 28.93
N VAL A 179 2.09 8.04 27.77
CA VAL A 179 1.39 7.97 26.48
C VAL A 179 1.34 6.52 26.05
N GLN A 180 0.23 6.13 25.46
CA GLN A 180 0.04 4.79 24.91
C GLN A 180 -0.54 4.89 23.50
N ILE A 181 -0.12 4.00 22.60
CA ILE A 181 -0.83 3.66 21.39
C ILE A 181 -1.59 2.38 21.72
N ALA A 182 -2.92 2.43 21.69
CA ALA A 182 -3.74 1.36 22.24
C ALA A 182 -4.97 1.03 21.40
N THR A 183 -5.29 -0.25 21.35
CA THR A 183 -6.58 -0.73 20.84
C THR A 183 -7.68 -0.42 21.86
N THR A 184 -8.82 0.06 21.37
CA THR A 184 -10.05 0.16 22.16
C THR A 184 -11.00 -0.97 21.74
N PRO A 185 -11.24 -1.98 22.59
CA PRO A 185 -12.16 -3.06 22.27
C PRO A 185 -13.61 -2.55 22.15
N PRO A 186 -14.50 -3.26 21.42
CA PRO A 186 -15.91 -2.92 21.38
C PRO A 186 -16.50 -3.04 22.80
N THR A 187 -17.11 -1.96 23.30
CA THR A 187 -17.68 -1.90 24.66
C THR A 187 -19.21 -1.75 24.57
N PRO A 188 -20.01 -2.82 24.74
CA PRO A 188 -21.45 -2.67 24.80
C PRO A 188 -21.89 -1.74 25.96
N PRO A 189 -22.91 -0.87 25.78
CA PRO A 189 -23.86 -0.82 24.66
C PRO A 189 -23.43 0.06 23.48
N ALA A 190 -22.17 0.49 23.38
CA ALA A 190 -21.71 1.31 22.26
C ALA A 190 -21.92 0.56 20.92
N PRO A 191 -22.56 1.17 19.90
CA PRO A 191 -22.94 0.49 18.66
C PRO A 191 -21.80 0.38 17.64
N HIS A 192 -20.56 0.67 18.03
CA HIS A 192 -19.41 0.69 17.14
C HIS A 192 -18.47 -0.50 17.38
N PRO A 193 -17.79 -1.01 16.33
CA PRO A 193 -16.70 -1.98 16.47
C PRO A 193 -15.51 -1.36 17.22
N GLY A 194 -14.56 -2.21 17.64
CA GLY A 194 -13.33 -1.76 18.29
C GLY A 194 -12.47 -0.87 17.37
N ILE A 195 -11.58 -0.11 17.99
CA ILE A 195 -10.61 0.77 17.31
C ILE A 195 -9.24 0.09 17.37
N PRO A 196 -8.57 -0.16 16.23
CA PRO A 196 -7.21 -0.71 16.24
C PRO A 196 -6.20 0.31 16.77
N ALA A 197 -5.09 -0.19 17.31
CA ALA A 197 -3.98 0.65 17.78
C ALA A 197 -3.33 1.43 16.63
N ASN A 198 -3.00 0.71 15.56
CA ASN A 198 -2.37 1.25 14.37
C ASN A 198 -3.07 0.70 13.12
N VAL A 199 -3.22 1.54 12.10
CA VAL A 199 -3.68 1.15 10.76
C VAL A 199 -2.80 1.82 9.72
N ILE A 200 -2.41 1.07 8.69
CA ILE A 200 -1.73 1.63 7.53
C ILE A 200 -2.28 1.02 6.25
N ALA A 201 -2.67 1.87 5.32
CA ALA A 201 -3.02 1.51 3.96
C ALA A 201 -1.89 1.93 3.01
N VAL A 202 -1.57 1.07 2.06
CA VAL A 202 -0.50 1.27 1.07
C VAL A 202 -1.07 1.05 -0.31
N ASN A 203 -0.86 2.02 -1.21
CA ASN A 203 -1.35 1.94 -2.57
C ASN A 203 -0.26 2.36 -3.56
N PHE A 204 -0.04 1.56 -4.59
CA PHE A 204 0.80 1.93 -5.72
C PHE A 204 0.16 3.08 -6.49
N ILE A 205 0.95 4.12 -6.80
CA ILE A 205 0.49 5.30 -7.55
C ILE A 205 1.03 5.27 -8.98
N ALA A 206 2.34 5.08 -9.12
CA ALA A 206 3.04 5.21 -10.39
C ALA A 206 4.33 4.38 -10.43
N PRO A 207 4.85 4.04 -11.61
CA PRO A 207 6.23 3.57 -11.75
C PRO A 207 7.22 4.62 -11.22
N LEU A 208 8.44 4.19 -10.92
CA LEU A 208 9.50 5.12 -10.55
C LEU A 208 9.76 6.12 -11.68
N PRO A 209 9.95 7.41 -11.36
CA PRO A 209 10.34 8.40 -12.35
C PRO A 209 11.77 8.11 -12.87
N ASP A 210 12.01 8.42 -14.14
CA ASP A 210 13.32 8.34 -14.76
C ASP A 210 13.65 9.69 -15.43
N PRO A 211 14.69 10.45 -15.00
CA PRO A 211 15.54 10.16 -13.83
C PRO A 211 14.83 10.39 -12.50
N ARG A 212 15.30 9.70 -11.46
CA ARG A 212 14.81 9.96 -10.10
C ARG A 212 15.29 11.32 -9.59
N PRO A 213 14.44 12.11 -8.94
CA PRO A 213 14.89 13.27 -8.19
C PRO A 213 15.83 12.84 -7.06
N THR A 214 16.92 13.57 -6.89
CA THR A 214 17.82 13.37 -5.75
C THR A 214 17.15 13.95 -4.50
N PRO A 215 16.98 13.19 -3.41
CA PRO A 215 16.50 13.77 -2.16
C PRO A 215 17.40 14.90 -1.68
N PRO A 216 16.84 15.95 -1.07
CA PRO A 216 17.60 17.07 -0.52
C PRO A 216 18.52 16.65 0.63
#